data_e7b6fe537fd4656c6690ee96f3c6480a
#
_entry.id   e7b6fe537fd4656c6690ee96f3c6480a
#
_cell.length_a   1.000
_cell.length_b   1.000
_cell.length_c   1.000
_cell.angle_alpha   90.00
_cell.angle_beta   90.00
_cell.angle_gamma   90.00
#
_symmetry.space_group_name_H-M   'P 1'
#
loop_
_entity.id
_entity.type
_entity.pdbx_description
1 polymer ?
#
loop_
_entity_poly.entity_id
_entity_poly.type
_entity_poly.pdbx_seq_one_letter_code
_entity_poly.pdbx_strand_id
1 'polypeptide(L)'
;MYKRQTRPQPRRIWPGRALIWEASDPYLYLRATPDGRVICGGEDEPFQDEVSRDALTGEKIARIAEKLGRLLPGLDTTPDFAWGAAFGATETGLPRIGALPRRPRVQAVMGYGGNGITYSQLASEIVSTALAGGEDRDTDLFALKPDA
;
A
#
# COMPACT_ATOMS: atom_id res chain seq x y z
N MET A 1 0.24 -1.59 -8.35
CA MET A 1 -0.19 -0.30 -7.70
C MET A 1 0.53 0.86 -8.38
N TYR A 2 -0.22 1.84 -8.84
CA TYR A 2 0.32 3.03 -9.50
C TYR A 2 -0.01 4.27 -8.67
N LYS A 3 0.92 5.21 -8.60
CA LYS A 3 0.80 6.43 -7.79
C LYS A 3 1.28 7.64 -8.55
N ARG A 4 0.68 8.77 -8.23
CA ARG A 4 1.10 10.08 -8.68
C ARG A 4 1.06 11.09 -7.53
N GLN A 5 1.86 12.12 -7.65
CA GLN A 5 1.87 13.26 -6.73
C GLN A 5 1.79 14.54 -7.55
N THR A 6 0.88 15.43 -7.17
CA THR A 6 0.70 16.73 -7.85
C THR A 6 1.76 17.73 -7.41
N ARG A 7 1.82 18.86 -8.12
CA ARG A 7 2.52 20.06 -7.62
C ARG A 7 1.87 20.57 -6.33
N PRO A 8 2.61 21.38 -5.51
CA PRO A 8 2.03 22.01 -4.35
C PRO A 8 0.89 22.96 -4.74
N GLN A 9 -0.27 22.81 -4.11
CA GLN A 9 -1.45 23.65 -4.33
C GLN A 9 -2.27 23.81 -3.04
N PRO A 10 -1.70 24.36 -1.98
CA PRO A 10 -2.26 24.31 -0.62
C PRO A 10 -3.65 24.94 -0.50
N ARG A 11 -3.98 25.91 -1.39
CA ARG A 11 -5.31 26.56 -1.41
C ARG A 11 -6.42 25.71 -2.02
N ARG A 12 -6.08 24.57 -2.63
CA ARG A 12 -7.02 23.66 -3.31
C ARG A 12 -7.21 22.34 -2.56
N ILE A 13 -6.55 22.19 -1.41
CA ILE A 13 -6.67 21.01 -0.56
C ILE A 13 -7.99 21.09 0.23
N TRP A 14 -8.66 19.97 0.32
CA TRP A 14 -9.94 19.86 1.08
C TRP A 14 -9.73 20.09 2.58
N PRO A 15 -10.75 20.62 3.26
CA PRO A 15 -10.70 20.85 4.70
C PRO A 15 -10.41 19.57 5.49
N GLY A 16 -9.66 19.68 6.57
CA GLY A 16 -9.33 18.57 7.43
C GLY A 16 -8.29 17.59 6.89
N ARG A 17 -7.95 17.67 5.59
CA ARG A 17 -6.94 16.80 4.93
C ARG A 17 -7.12 15.30 5.21
N ALA A 18 -8.36 14.86 5.43
CA ALA A 18 -8.66 13.46 5.68
C ALA A 18 -8.14 12.58 4.54
N LEU A 19 -7.80 11.34 4.85
CA LEU A 19 -7.61 10.32 3.83
C LEU A 19 -8.94 10.07 3.13
N ILE A 20 -8.92 10.02 1.81
CA ILE A 20 -10.09 9.68 1.00
C ILE A 20 -9.79 8.37 0.30
N TRP A 21 -10.71 7.44 0.40
CA TRP A 21 -10.65 6.14 -0.25
C TRP A 21 -12.01 5.80 -0.86
N GLU A 22 -12.00 5.35 -2.10
CA GLU A 22 -13.17 4.98 -2.87
C GLU A 22 -13.52 3.51 -2.62
N ALA A 23 -14.77 3.23 -2.29
CA ALA A 23 -15.26 1.87 -2.12
C ALA A 23 -15.69 1.28 -3.49
N SER A 24 -14.76 1.19 -4.43
CA SER A 24 -14.94 0.67 -5.79
C SER A 24 -13.78 -0.24 -6.19
N ASP A 25 -13.93 -0.98 -7.26
CA ASP A 25 -12.87 -1.78 -7.89
C ASP A 25 -12.83 -1.45 -9.40
N PRO A 26 -11.73 -0.94 -9.94
CA PRO A 26 -10.53 -0.49 -9.24
C PRO A 26 -10.74 0.81 -8.47
N TYR A 27 -10.27 0.85 -7.23
CA TYR A 27 -10.44 1.96 -6.31
C TYR A 27 -9.43 3.09 -6.54
N LEU A 28 -9.78 4.26 -6.01
CA LEU A 28 -8.91 5.42 -5.90
C LEU A 28 -8.70 5.75 -4.43
N TYR A 29 -7.48 6.07 -4.04
CA TYR A 29 -7.20 6.62 -2.72
C TYR A 29 -6.29 7.84 -2.84
N LEU A 30 -6.48 8.79 -1.94
CA LEU A 30 -5.70 10.02 -1.96
C LEU A 30 -5.49 10.60 -0.56
N ARG A 31 -4.41 11.33 -0.43
CA ARG A 31 -4.08 12.10 0.77
C ARG A 31 -3.37 13.41 0.40
N ALA A 32 -3.52 14.40 1.25
CA ALA A 32 -2.75 15.62 1.16
C ALA A 32 -1.42 15.50 1.94
N THR A 33 -0.37 16.10 1.43
CA THR A 33 0.90 16.28 2.13
C THR A 33 0.93 17.62 2.90
N PRO A 34 1.81 17.78 3.89
CA PRO A 34 1.91 19.05 4.64
C PRO A 34 2.15 20.28 3.76
N ASP A 35 2.93 20.14 2.68
CA ASP A 35 3.22 21.20 1.71
C ASP A 35 2.11 21.41 0.66
N GLY A 36 0.98 20.73 0.79
CA GLY A 36 -0.20 20.92 -0.06
C GLY A 36 -0.16 20.22 -1.41
N ARG A 37 0.57 19.12 -1.53
CA ARG A 37 0.46 18.21 -2.68
C ARG A 37 -0.64 17.18 -2.44
N VAL A 38 -1.14 16.58 -3.50
CA VAL A 38 -2.02 15.41 -3.43
C VAL A 38 -1.26 14.19 -3.93
N ILE A 39 -1.12 13.17 -3.09
CA ILE A 39 -0.71 11.84 -3.50
C ILE A 39 -1.97 11.05 -3.76
N CYS A 40 -2.08 10.48 -4.95
CA CYS A 40 -3.21 9.69 -5.39
C CYS A 40 -2.72 8.38 -5.99
N GLY A 41 -3.38 7.28 -5.68
CA GLY A 41 -3.04 5.95 -6.17
C GLY A 41 -4.26 5.07 -6.40
N GLY A 42 -4.03 3.95 -7.06
CA GLY A 42 -5.04 2.98 -7.45
C GLY A 42 -4.67 2.26 -8.74
N GLU A 43 -5.68 1.85 -9.50
CA GLU A 43 -5.54 1.16 -10.80
C GLU A 43 -4.62 -0.06 -10.71
N ASP A 44 -4.77 -0.85 -9.64
CA ASP A 44 -3.94 -2.01 -9.37
C ASP A 44 -4.13 -3.08 -10.46
N GLU A 45 -3.05 -3.78 -10.80
CA GLU A 45 -3.04 -4.90 -11.72
C GLU A 45 -2.28 -6.06 -11.09
N PRO A 46 -2.58 -7.31 -11.46
CA PRO A 46 -1.74 -8.44 -11.11
C PRO A 46 -0.31 -8.18 -11.58
N PHE A 47 0.64 -8.34 -10.68
CA PHE A 47 2.05 -8.16 -11.00
C PHE A 47 2.59 -9.40 -11.71
N GLN A 48 3.16 -9.21 -12.90
CA GLN A 48 3.85 -10.25 -13.65
C GLN A 48 5.37 -10.05 -13.57
N ASP A 49 5.83 -8.90 -14.06
CA ASP A 49 7.24 -8.51 -14.08
C ASP A 49 7.37 -6.98 -14.10
N GLU A 50 8.58 -6.49 -13.86
CA GLU A 50 8.83 -5.04 -13.76
C GLU A 50 8.65 -4.32 -15.10
N VAL A 51 9.00 -4.95 -16.20
CA VAL A 51 8.91 -4.35 -17.55
C VAL A 51 7.44 -4.12 -17.91
N SER A 52 6.60 -5.12 -17.71
CA SER A 52 5.15 -5.04 -17.94
C SER A 52 4.50 -3.98 -17.06
N ARG A 53 4.86 -3.92 -15.76
CA ARG A 53 4.39 -2.89 -14.84
C ARG A 53 4.76 -1.49 -15.33
N ASP A 54 6.02 -1.28 -15.71
CA ASP A 54 6.52 0.04 -16.08
C ASP A 54 5.94 0.51 -17.40
N ALA A 55 5.68 -0.40 -18.34
CA ALA A 55 5.00 -0.10 -19.60
C ALA A 55 3.58 0.46 -19.39
N LEU A 56 2.86 -0.01 -18.37
CA LEU A 56 1.51 0.45 -18.03
C LEU A 56 1.48 1.79 -17.26
N THR A 57 2.61 2.25 -16.74
CA THR A 57 2.65 3.40 -15.82
C THR A 57 2.01 4.65 -16.45
N GLY A 58 2.34 4.98 -17.69
CA GLY A 58 1.82 6.16 -18.37
C GLY A 58 0.28 6.16 -18.46
N GLU A 59 -0.31 5.06 -18.93
CA GLU A 59 -1.75 4.89 -19.05
C GLU A 59 -2.45 4.95 -17.69
N LYS A 60 -1.95 4.21 -16.70
CA LYS A 60 -2.51 4.17 -15.35
C LYS A 60 -2.49 5.54 -14.67
N ILE A 61 -1.40 6.28 -14.80
CA ILE A 61 -1.28 7.63 -14.27
C ILE A 61 -2.27 8.60 -14.94
N ALA A 62 -2.52 8.46 -16.24
CA ALA A 62 -3.52 9.25 -16.93
C ALA A 62 -4.95 8.95 -16.42
N ARG A 63 -5.31 7.68 -16.23
CA ARG A 63 -6.59 7.27 -15.66
C ARG A 63 -6.79 7.80 -14.23
N ILE A 64 -5.76 7.69 -13.38
CA ILE A 64 -5.80 8.25 -12.02
C ILE A 64 -5.99 9.77 -12.06
N ALA A 65 -5.35 10.47 -13.02
CA ALA A 65 -5.53 11.92 -13.20
C ALA A 65 -6.96 12.30 -13.51
N GLU A 66 -7.57 11.58 -14.45
CA GLU A 66 -8.95 11.80 -14.87
C GLU A 66 -9.93 11.57 -13.71
N LYS A 67 -9.81 10.45 -13.00
CA LYS A 67 -10.61 10.14 -11.80
C LYS A 67 -10.46 11.22 -10.73
N LEU A 68 -9.22 11.62 -10.43
CA LEU A 68 -8.92 12.65 -9.46
C LEU A 68 -9.53 14.00 -9.83
N GLY A 69 -9.46 14.40 -11.11
CA GLY A 69 -10.06 15.64 -11.60
C GLY A 69 -11.58 15.65 -11.54
N ARG A 70 -12.22 14.48 -11.74
CA ARG A 70 -13.69 14.33 -11.55
C ARG A 70 -14.08 14.41 -10.06
N LEU A 71 -13.30 13.79 -9.18
CA LEU A 71 -13.56 13.78 -7.74
C LEU A 71 -13.34 15.15 -7.10
N LEU A 72 -12.30 15.85 -7.51
CA LEU A 72 -11.92 17.17 -6.96
C LEU A 72 -11.80 18.20 -8.09
N PRO A 73 -12.95 18.73 -8.59
CA PRO A 73 -12.96 19.77 -9.62
C PRO A 73 -12.16 21.00 -9.17
N GLY A 74 -11.29 21.48 -10.06
CA GLY A 74 -10.43 22.63 -9.76
C GLY A 74 -9.08 22.30 -9.16
N LEU A 75 -8.81 21.04 -8.81
CA LEU A 75 -7.47 20.58 -8.48
C LEU A 75 -6.63 20.50 -9.76
N ASP A 76 -5.38 20.99 -9.70
CA ASP A 76 -4.41 20.73 -10.76
C ASP A 76 -3.92 19.29 -10.64
N THR A 77 -4.31 18.45 -11.60
CA THR A 77 -3.96 17.04 -11.62
C THR A 77 -2.63 16.76 -12.34
N THR A 78 -1.89 17.77 -12.77
CA THR A 78 -0.58 17.58 -13.41
C THR A 78 0.39 16.89 -12.45
N PRO A 79 1.00 15.75 -12.83
CA PRO A 79 1.92 15.07 -11.96
C PRO A 79 3.26 15.80 -11.89
N ASP A 80 3.79 15.94 -10.69
CA ASP A 80 5.19 16.30 -10.45
C ASP A 80 6.04 15.04 -10.33
N PHE A 81 5.44 13.98 -9.75
CA PHE A 81 6.01 12.64 -9.67
C PHE A 81 4.97 11.59 -10.02
N ALA A 82 5.41 10.52 -10.67
CA ALA A 82 4.60 9.34 -10.99
C ALA A 82 5.46 8.08 -10.89
N TRP A 83 4.88 7.00 -10.34
CA TRP A 83 5.61 5.72 -10.20
C TRP A 83 4.65 4.55 -10.10
N GLY A 84 5.15 3.35 -10.45
CA GLY A 84 4.55 2.07 -10.15
C GLY A 84 5.32 1.34 -9.06
N ALA A 85 4.65 0.51 -8.27
CA ALA A 85 5.27 -0.37 -7.29
C ALA A 85 4.49 -1.69 -7.17
N ALA A 86 5.19 -2.76 -6.86
CA ALA A 86 4.60 -4.03 -6.51
C ALA A 86 4.50 -4.20 -4.99
N PHE A 87 3.53 -4.97 -4.54
CA PHE A 87 3.45 -5.46 -3.17
C PHE A 87 3.00 -6.92 -3.19
N GLY A 88 3.50 -7.71 -2.23
CA GLY A 88 3.08 -9.08 -2.05
C GLY A 88 1.75 -9.16 -1.32
N ALA A 89 0.87 -10.04 -1.78
CA ALA A 89 -0.35 -10.43 -1.10
C ALA A 89 -0.39 -11.95 -0.96
N THR A 90 -1.14 -12.44 0.02
CA THR A 90 -1.44 -13.85 0.19
C THR A 90 -2.86 -14.14 -0.28
N GLU A 91 -3.20 -15.39 -0.52
CA GLU A 91 -4.56 -15.82 -0.89
C GLU A 91 -5.59 -15.48 0.19
N THR A 92 -5.18 -15.49 1.46
CA THR A 92 -6.05 -15.17 2.59
C THR A 92 -6.21 -13.68 2.85
N GLY A 93 -5.40 -12.83 2.22
CA GLY A 93 -5.30 -11.39 2.51
C GLY A 93 -4.59 -11.06 3.83
N LEU A 94 -4.20 -12.07 4.63
CA LEU A 94 -3.45 -11.89 5.87
C LEU A 94 -1.95 -12.06 5.62
N PRO A 95 -1.06 -11.28 6.26
CA PRO A 95 0.37 -11.45 6.12
C PRO A 95 0.86 -12.75 6.73
N ARG A 96 2.09 -13.11 6.42
CA ARG A 96 2.83 -14.17 7.09
C ARG A 96 3.88 -13.53 8.00
N ILE A 97 3.80 -13.82 9.30
CA ILE A 97 4.65 -13.21 10.34
C ILE A 97 5.21 -14.32 11.23
N GLY A 98 6.51 -14.31 11.49
CA GLY A 98 7.15 -15.21 12.42
C GLY A 98 8.46 -15.82 11.93
N ALA A 99 8.96 -16.80 12.66
CA ALA A 99 10.20 -17.49 12.35
C ALA A 99 10.06 -18.37 11.09
N LEU A 100 11.10 -18.39 10.26
CA LEU A 100 11.15 -19.31 9.13
C LEU A 100 11.30 -20.77 9.63
N PRO A 101 10.52 -21.73 9.13
CA PRO A 101 10.51 -23.12 9.63
C PRO A 101 11.88 -23.79 9.65
N ARG A 102 12.73 -23.50 8.65
CA ARG A 102 14.09 -24.07 8.56
C ARG A 102 15.19 -23.14 9.10
N ARG A 103 14.84 -21.97 9.57
CA ARG A 103 15.76 -20.93 10.07
C ARG A 103 15.13 -20.17 11.22
N PRO A 104 15.00 -20.79 12.41
CA PRO A 104 14.19 -20.22 13.51
C PRO A 104 14.71 -18.89 14.07
N ARG A 105 15.95 -18.51 13.75
CA ARG A 105 16.53 -17.20 14.11
C ARG A 105 16.25 -16.11 13.06
N VAL A 106 15.58 -16.43 11.96
CA VAL A 106 15.17 -15.48 10.92
C VAL A 106 13.68 -15.23 11.06
N GLN A 107 13.31 -14.01 11.41
CA GLN A 107 11.92 -13.56 11.43
C GLN A 107 11.56 -13.00 10.05
N ALA A 108 10.40 -13.37 9.55
CA ALA A 108 9.88 -12.87 8.28
C ALA A 108 8.54 -12.17 8.48
N VAL A 109 8.32 -11.08 7.73
CA VAL A 109 7.04 -10.36 7.63
C VAL A 109 6.75 -10.16 6.15
N MET A 110 5.80 -10.88 5.59
CA MET A 110 5.58 -10.94 4.14
C MET A 110 4.09 -10.94 3.79
N GLY A 111 3.77 -10.53 2.56
CA GLY A 111 2.42 -10.67 2.01
C GLY A 111 1.37 -9.75 2.64
N TYR A 112 1.76 -8.59 3.14
CA TYR A 112 0.88 -7.65 3.86
C TYR A 112 0.03 -6.76 2.93
N GLY A 113 0.08 -6.96 1.63
CA GLY A 113 -0.73 -6.23 0.65
C GLY A 113 -0.60 -4.72 0.76
N GLY A 114 -1.70 -4.01 0.66
CA GLY A 114 -1.77 -2.55 0.79
C GLY A 114 -1.77 -2.03 2.24
N ASN A 115 -1.89 -2.91 3.25
CA ASN A 115 -2.08 -2.54 4.66
C ASN A 115 -0.77 -2.59 5.48
N GLY A 116 0.36 -2.26 4.86
CA GLY A 116 1.69 -2.40 5.47
C GLY A 116 1.85 -1.68 6.81
N ILE A 117 1.25 -0.52 7.02
CA ILE A 117 1.35 0.22 8.30
C ILE A 117 0.70 -0.57 9.44
N THR A 118 -0.54 -1.04 9.27
CA THR A 118 -1.27 -1.83 10.26
C THR A 118 -0.52 -3.13 10.58
N TYR A 119 -0.12 -3.85 9.54
CA TYR A 119 0.57 -5.12 9.72
C TYR A 119 2.00 -4.98 10.24
N SER A 120 2.66 -3.85 10.04
CA SER A 120 3.96 -3.58 10.67
C SER A 120 3.84 -3.45 12.19
N GLN A 121 2.77 -2.83 12.68
CA GLN A 121 2.49 -2.74 14.12
C GLN A 121 2.26 -4.14 14.71
N LEU A 122 1.35 -4.92 14.12
CA LEU A 122 1.08 -6.30 14.57
C LEU A 122 2.35 -7.17 14.52
N ALA A 123 3.12 -7.06 13.44
CA ALA A 123 4.38 -7.81 13.31
C ALA A 123 5.39 -7.42 14.40
N SER A 124 5.45 -6.14 14.78
CA SER A 124 6.34 -5.70 15.84
C SER A 124 5.96 -6.31 17.20
N GLU A 125 4.68 -6.43 17.49
CA GLU A 125 4.16 -7.05 18.72
C GLU A 125 4.46 -8.55 18.73
N ILE A 126 4.10 -9.29 17.68
CA ILE A 126 4.35 -10.73 17.56
C ILE A 126 5.85 -11.05 17.64
N VAL A 127 6.67 -10.36 16.86
CA VAL A 127 8.11 -10.64 16.80
C VAL A 127 8.81 -10.26 18.10
N SER A 128 8.48 -9.11 18.71
CA SER A 128 9.09 -8.71 19.99
C SER A 128 8.73 -9.67 21.13
N THR A 129 7.48 -10.13 21.18
CA THR A 129 7.03 -11.12 22.17
C THR A 129 7.79 -12.45 22.00
N ALA A 130 7.92 -12.91 20.76
CA ALA A 130 8.68 -14.14 20.45
C ALA A 130 10.17 -14.02 20.80
N LEU A 131 10.80 -12.88 20.54
CA LEU A 131 12.20 -12.62 20.89
C LEU A 131 12.42 -12.55 22.41
N ALA A 132 11.40 -12.14 23.17
CA ALA A 132 11.40 -12.16 24.63
C ALA A 132 11.11 -13.55 25.23
N GLY A 133 10.91 -14.59 24.40
CA GLY A 133 10.61 -15.95 24.82
C GLY A 133 9.14 -16.20 25.19
N GLY A 134 8.25 -15.27 24.85
CA GLY A 134 6.81 -15.40 25.00
C GLY A 134 6.12 -15.82 23.69
N GLU A 135 4.79 -15.89 23.76
CA GLU A 135 3.92 -16.17 22.61
C GLU A 135 2.79 -15.14 22.56
N ASP A 136 2.63 -14.49 21.44
CA ASP A 136 1.52 -13.55 21.21
C ASP A 136 0.28 -14.34 20.83
N ARG A 137 -0.90 -13.89 21.30
CA ARG A 137 -2.21 -14.56 21.06
C ARG A 137 -2.56 -14.71 19.57
N ASP A 138 -2.05 -13.84 18.72
CA ASP A 138 -2.36 -13.80 17.29
C ASP A 138 -1.30 -14.55 16.46
N THR A 139 -0.27 -15.12 17.09
CA THR A 139 0.85 -15.82 16.40
C THR A 139 0.36 -16.87 15.41
N ASP A 140 -0.60 -17.71 15.79
CA ASP A 140 -1.09 -18.81 14.95
C ASP A 140 -1.82 -18.31 13.70
N LEU A 141 -2.48 -17.15 13.79
CA LEU A 141 -3.22 -16.55 12.69
C LEU A 141 -2.29 -16.15 11.53
N PHE A 142 -1.09 -15.69 11.87
CA PHE A 142 -0.09 -15.18 10.93
C PHE A 142 1.07 -16.12 10.66
N ALA A 143 1.10 -17.30 11.31
CA ALA A 143 2.23 -18.21 11.26
C ALA A 143 2.64 -18.57 9.81
N LEU A 144 3.96 -18.63 9.59
CA LEU A 144 4.54 -19.23 8.39
C LEU A 144 4.35 -20.75 8.47
N LYS A 145 3.35 -21.28 7.77
CA LYS A 145 3.18 -22.72 7.66
C LYS A 145 4.25 -23.28 6.73
N PRO A 146 4.85 -24.44 7.06
CA PRO A 146 5.64 -25.16 6.06
C PRO A 146 4.76 -25.40 4.82
N ASP A 147 5.32 -25.21 3.64
CA ASP A 147 4.64 -25.59 2.40
C ASP A 147 4.23 -27.06 2.51
N ALA A 148 2.95 -27.32 2.31
CA ALA A 148 2.37 -28.67 2.31
C ALA A 148 2.80 -29.44 1.06
#